data_58c0c97686c2aaffdea47b901dd8525e
#
_entry.id   58c0c97686c2aaffdea47b901dd8525e
#
_cell.length_a   1.000
_cell.length_b   1.000
_cell.length_c   1.000
_cell.angle_alpha   90.00
_cell.angle_beta   90.00
_cell.angle_gamma   90.00
#
_symmetry.space_group_name_H-M   'P 1'
#
loop_
_entity.id
_entity.type
_entity.pdbx_description
1 polymer ?
#
loop_
_entity_poly.entity_id
_entity_poly.type
_entity_poly.pdbx_seq_one_letter_code
_entity_poly.pdbx_strand_id
1 'polypeptide(L)'
;MSACQNRRVPIEMWVRKEIPDRGERLAQGSVAWSPRRGVLNLRDTPILVALDLLGDTVFSRFQCSQQLPREIAYLREHLRSDAELAMLDELERLVTITLERVHRHLWFVGE
;
A
#
# COMPACT_ATOMS: atom_id res chain seq x y z
N MET A 1 18.32 -1.56 23.37
CA MET A 1 17.93 -1.59 22.66
C MET A 1 17.25 -1.88 22.20
N SER A 2 17.49 -1.46 21.99
CA SER A 2 16.72 -2.47 21.82
C SER A 2 16.26 -2.79 20.44
N ALA A 3 16.20 -4.03 20.11
CA ALA A 3 15.76 -4.48 18.83
C ALA A 3 14.37 -3.97 18.48
N CYS A 4 13.55 -3.74 19.49
CA CYS A 4 12.20 -3.23 19.28
C CYS A 4 12.21 -1.88 18.60
N GLN A 5 13.23 -1.09 18.87
CA GLN A 5 13.30 0.26 18.32
C GLN A 5 13.49 0.26 16.82
N ASN A 6 14.05 -0.83 16.28
CA ASN A 6 14.31 -0.92 14.86
C ASN A 6 13.28 -1.77 14.14
N ARG A 7 12.37 -2.34 14.89
CA ARG A 7 11.37 -3.19 14.30
C ARG A 7 10.31 -2.35 13.63
N ARG A 8 10.06 -2.64 12.38
CA ARG A 8 8.97 -2.00 11.68
C ARG A 8 7.66 -2.67 12.06
N VAL A 9 6.65 -1.84 12.21
CA VAL A 9 5.29 -2.35 12.36
C VAL A 9 4.84 -2.81 10.98
N PRO A 10 4.40 -4.06 10.84
CA PRO A 10 3.91 -4.52 9.54
C PRO A 10 2.67 -3.74 9.11
N ILE A 11 2.62 -3.40 7.84
CA ILE A 11 1.47 -2.74 7.26
C ILE A 11 0.82 -3.73 6.31
N GLU A 12 -0.42 -4.09 6.61
CA GLU A 12 -1.17 -5.00 5.76
C GLU A 12 -1.90 -4.22 4.68
N MET A 13 -2.04 -4.83 3.53
CA MET A 13 -2.78 -4.22 2.42
C MET A 13 -4.07 -4.99 2.21
N TRP A 14 -5.18 -4.25 2.09
CA TRP A 14 -6.50 -4.83 1.95
C TRP A 14 -7.31 -4.10 0.88
N VAL A 15 -8.23 -4.81 0.23
CA VAL A 15 -9.27 -4.18 -0.57
C VAL A 15 -10.58 -4.38 0.17
N ARG A 16 -11.28 -3.29 0.44
CA ARG A 16 -12.56 -3.33 1.15
C ARG A 16 -13.63 -2.60 0.34
N LYS A 17 -14.84 -3.11 0.46
CA LYS A 17 -15.99 -2.46 -0.14
C LYS A 17 -16.41 -1.29 0.75
N GLU A 18 -16.78 -0.19 0.10
CA GLU A 18 -17.25 0.98 0.83
C GLU A 18 -18.68 0.75 1.30
N ILE A 19 -18.84 0.60 2.60
CA ILE A 19 -20.18 0.56 3.22
C ILE A 19 -20.05 1.09 4.62
N PRO A 20 -21.20 1.39 5.29
CA PRO A 20 -21.16 2.07 6.57
C PRO A 20 -20.23 1.46 7.61
N ASP A 21 -20.15 0.16 7.69
CA ASP A 21 -19.41 -0.50 8.76
C ASP A 21 -18.04 -0.98 8.31
N ARG A 22 -17.22 -0.11 7.74
CA ARG A 22 -15.87 -0.41 7.28
C ARG A 22 -15.81 -1.30 6.05
N GLY A 23 -16.93 -1.82 5.64
CA GLY A 23 -16.97 -2.61 4.45
C GLY A 23 -16.49 -4.04 4.58
N GLU A 24 -16.84 -4.81 3.58
CA GLU A 24 -16.44 -6.19 3.49
C GLU A 24 -15.02 -6.27 2.94
N ARG A 25 -14.21 -7.15 3.51
CA ARG A 25 -12.88 -7.42 2.98
C ARG A 25 -13.02 -8.26 1.73
N LEU A 26 -12.51 -7.76 0.63
CA LEU A 26 -12.59 -8.44 -0.65
C LEU A 26 -11.29 -9.13 -1.03
N ALA A 27 -10.17 -8.59 -0.59
CA ALA A 27 -8.87 -9.17 -0.86
C ALA A 27 -7.87 -8.69 0.17
N GLN A 28 -6.87 -9.51 0.45
CA GLN A 28 -5.78 -9.17 1.33
C GLN A 28 -4.47 -9.40 0.59
N GLY A 29 -3.51 -8.52 0.80
CA GLY A 29 -2.19 -8.71 0.25
C GLY A 29 -1.48 -9.88 0.91
N SER A 30 -0.79 -10.67 0.12
CA SER A 30 -0.07 -11.84 0.62
C SER A 30 1.24 -11.46 1.30
N VAL A 31 1.71 -10.24 1.11
CA VAL A 31 2.92 -9.74 1.75
C VAL A 31 2.62 -8.37 2.35
N ALA A 32 3.35 -8.02 3.40
CA ALA A 32 3.18 -6.73 4.05
C ALA A 32 3.87 -5.63 3.25
N TRP A 33 3.39 -4.42 3.41
CA TRP A 33 4.01 -3.25 2.80
C TRP A 33 5.21 -2.83 3.65
N SER A 34 6.40 -2.97 3.12
CA SER A 34 7.60 -2.63 3.86
C SER A 34 8.76 -2.32 2.92
N PRO A 35 8.70 -1.22 2.17
CA PRO A 35 9.80 -0.85 1.29
C PRO A 35 11.03 -0.45 2.12
N ARG A 36 12.20 -0.54 1.51
CA ARG A 36 13.41 -0.14 2.21
C ARG A 36 13.35 1.35 2.54
N ARG A 37 14.07 1.70 3.58
CA ARG A 37 14.13 3.06 4.06
C ARG A 37 14.68 4.00 3.01
N GLY A 38 14.09 5.19 2.92
CA GLY A 38 14.60 6.24 2.05
C GLY A 38 14.17 6.18 0.61
N VAL A 39 13.51 5.09 0.19
CA VAL A 39 13.03 5.02 -1.19
C VAL A 39 11.79 5.87 -1.40
N LEU A 40 10.97 6.04 -0.36
CA LEU A 40 9.78 6.88 -0.46
C LEU A 40 10.12 8.34 -0.21
N ASN A 41 9.53 9.23 -1.00
CA ASN A 41 9.80 10.65 -0.86
C ASN A 41 8.60 11.48 -1.35
N LEU A 42 8.57 12.76 -0.95
CA LEU A 42 7.43 13.62 -1.27
C LEU A 42 7.34 13.96 -2.76
N ARG A 43 8.43 13.90 -3.46
CA ARG A 43 8.47 14.29 -4.87
C ARG A 43 7.90 13.17 -5.76
N ASP A 44 8.38 11.95 -5.56
CA ASP A 44 8.09 10.85 -6.48
C ASP A 44 7.04 9.88 -5.95
N THR A 45 6.87 9.82 -4.64
CA THR A 45 5.87 8.94 -4.02
C THR A 45 5.06 9.68 -2.96
N PRO A 46 4.40 10.79 -3.36
CA PRO A 46 3.74 11.66 -2.35
C PRO A 46 2.66 10.99 -1.55
N ILE A 47 1.88 10.07 -2.11
CA ILE A 47 0.84 9.43 -1.32
C ILE A 47 1.37 8.24 -0.52
N LEU A 48 2.34 7.51 -1.06
CA LEU A 48 2.90 6.36 -0.33
C LEU A 48 3.82 6.79 0.81
N VAL A 49 4.52 7.92 0.66
CA VAL A 49 5.37 8.41 1.74
C VAL A 49 4.55 8.88 2.93
N ALA A 50 3.29 9.21 2.71
CA ALA A 50 2.41 9.72 3.76
C ALA A 50 1.68 8.63 4.54
N LEU A 51 1.98 7.36 4.30
CA LEU A 51 1.32 6.29 5.03
C LEU A 51 1.57 6.40 6.52
N ASP A 52 0.50 6.27 7.28
CA ASP A 52 0.56 6.31 8.73
C ASP A 52 0.88 4.92 9.26
N LEU A 53 2.04 4.75 9.87
CA LEU A 53 2.48 3.45 10.37
C LEU A 53 1.68 2.98 11.58
N LEU A 54 0.99 3.90 12.26
CA LEU A 54 0.28 3.54 13.49
C LEU A 54 -1.23 3.58 13.33
N GLY A 55 -1.71 3.64 12.10
CA GLY A 55 -3.13 3.70 11.84
C GLY A 55 -3.45 3.17 10.47
N ASP A 56 -4.66 3.43 10.05
CA ASP A 56 -5.13 2.99 8.76
C ASP A 56 -5.07 4.14 7.75
N THR A 57 -4.66 3.83 6.54
CA THR A 57 -4.67 4.78 5.43
C THR A 57 -5.50 4.18 4.32
N VAL A 58 -6.42 4.98 3.78
CA VAL A 58 -7.36 4.53 2.76
C VAL A 58 -7.14 5.33 1.48
N PHE A 59 -6.98 4.63 0.37
CA PHE A 59 -6.85 5.27 -0.93
C PHE A 59 -8.12 5.07 -1.73
N SER A 60 -8.58 6.17 -2.32
CA SER A 60 -9.78 6.18 -3.13
C SER A 60 -9.53 5.53 -4.49
N ARG A 61 -10.63 5.26 -5.19
CA ARG A 61 -10.57 4.77 -6.56
C ARG A 61 -9.76 5.72 -7.45
N PHE A 62 -9.95 7.01 -7.28
CA PHE A 62 -9.23 8.00 -8.08
C PHE A 62 -7.73 7.91 -7.86
N GLN A 63 -7.30 7.81 -6.59
CA GLN A 63 -5.89 7.68 -6.27
C GLN A 63 -5.30 6.38 -6.83
N CYS A 64 -6.07 5.29 -6.77
CA CYS A 64 -5.64 4.01 -7.30
C CYS A 64 -5.51 4.03 -8.81
N SER A 65 -6.33 4.81 -9.52
CA SER A 65 -6.29 4.85 -10.99
C SER A 65 -5.27 5.85 -11.54
N GLN A 66 -4.95 6.88 -10.78
CA GLN A 66 -4.12 7.97 -11.28
C GLN A 66 -2.74 8.02 -10.65
N GLN A 67 -2.69 8.19 -9.35
CA GLN A 67 -1.42 8.46 -8.67
C GLN A 67 -0.65 7.19 -8.29
N LEU A 68 -1.32 6.18 -7.78
CA LEU A 68 -0.62 4.96 -7.37
C LEU A 68 0.14 4.28 -8.51
N PRO A 69 -0.42 4.16 -9.73
CA PRO A 69 0.36 3.55 -10.81
C PRO A 69 1.66 4.27 -11.10
N ARG A 70 1.68 5.60 -10.98
CA ARG A 70 2.89 6.38 -11.18
C ARG A 70 3.93 6.09 -10.11
N GLU A 71 3.48 5.99 -8.86
CA GLU A 71 4.38 5.73 -7.75
C GLU A 71 4.91 4.31 -7.81
N ILE A 72 4.09 3.36 -8.20
CA ILE A 72 4.53 1.98 -8.39
C ILE A 72 5.59 1.91 -9.49
N ALA A 73 5.37 2.62 -10.61
CA ALA A 73 6.34 2.64 -11.70
C ALA A 73 7.69 3.21 -11.24
N TYR A 74 7.65 4.29 -10.47
CA TYR A 74 8.86 4.86 -9.90
C TYR A 74 9.58 3.85 -9.01
N LEU A 75 8.85 3.19 -8.13
CA LEU A 75 9.44 2.24 -7.21
C LEU A 75 10.02 1.03 -7.92
N ARG A 76 9.42 0.57 -9.02
CA ARG A 76 9.97 -0.54 -9.79
C ARG A 76 11.34 -0.22 -10.36
N GLU A 77 11.62 1.05 -10.59
CA GLU A 77 12.93 1.45 -11.08
C GLU A 77 13.98 1.53 -9.97
N HIS A 78 13.55 1.64 -8.72
CA HIS A 78 14.43 1.89 -7.59
C HIS A 78 14.55 0.73 -6.61
N LEU A 79 13.61 -0.20 -6.63
CA LEU A 79 13.65 -1.39 -5.78
C LEU A 79 14.14 -2.58 -6.60
N ARG A 80 15.08 -3.32 -6.06
CA ARG A 80 15.76 -4.38 -6.79
C ARG A 80 15.63 -5.76 -6.20
N SER A 81 15.33 -5.88 -4.91
CA SER A 81 15.26 -7.20 -4.30
C SER A 81 13.98 -7.93 -4.73
N ASP A 82 14.07 -9.26 -4.75
CA ASP A 82 12.91 -10.07 -5.12
C ASP A 82 11.75 -9.84 -4.17
N ALA A 83 12.04 -9.67 -2.88
CA ALA A 83 11.00 -9.43 -1.89
C ALA A 83 10.28 -8.10 -2.15
N GLU A 84 11.04 -7.07 -2.51
CA GLU A 84 10.44 -5.77 -2.79
C GLU A 84 9.64 -5.77 -4.08
N LEU A 85 10.13 -6.47 -5.09
CA LEU A 85 9.38 -6.59 -6.34
C LEU A 85 8.09 -7.39 -6.14
N ALA A 86 8.14 -8.43 -5.32
CA ALA A 86 6.94 -9.18 -4.98
C ALA A 86 5.93 -8.32 -4.24
N MET A 87 6.41 -7.44 -3.36
CA MET A 87 5.56 -6.50 -2.66
C MET A 87 4.86 -5.55 -3.62
N LEU A 88 5.59 -5.05 -4.62
CA LEU A 88 5.00 -4.17 -5.63
C LEU A 88 4.01 -4.91 -6.51
N ASP A 89 4.31 -6.16 -6.87
CA ASP A 89 3.36 -6.97 -7.64
C ASP A 89 2.07 -7.16 -6.88
N GLU A 90 2.17 -7.38 -5.58
CA GLU A 90 0.98 -7.57 -4.76
C GLU A 90 0.18 -6.29 -4.63
N LEU A 91 0.86 -5.15 -4.46
CA LEU A 91 0.19 -3.86 -4.44
C LEU A 91 -0.55 -3.62 -5.76
N GLU A 92 0.10 -3.91 -6.88
CA GLU A 92 -0.50 -3.71 -8.19
C GLU A 92 -1.73 -4.60 -8.38
N ARG A 93 -1.65 -5.85 -7.89
CA ARG A 93 -2.79 -6.76 -7.93
C ARG A 93 -3.98 -6.19 -7.16
N LEU A 94 -3.73 -5.65 -5.96
CA LEU A 94 -4.79 -5.08 -5.14
C LEU A 94 -5.36 -3.81 -5.75
N VAL A 95 -4.53 -3.00 -6.40
CA VAL A 95 -5.00 -1.83 -7.13
C VAL A 95 -5.95 -2.27 -8.25
N THR A 96 -5.58 -3.31 -8.97
CA THR A 96 -6.44 -3.84 -10.05
C THR A 96 -7.78 -4.30 -9.51
N ILE A 97 -7.77 -5.03 -8.39
CA ILE A 97 -9.01 -5.50 -7.77
C ILE A 97 -9.87 -4.31 -7.33
N THR A 98 -9.24 -3.29 -6.77
CA THR A 98 -9.96 -2.08 -6.35
C THR A 98 -10.66 -1.42 -7.53
N LEU A 99 -10.02 -1.41 -8.69
CA LEU A 99 -10.54 -0.73 -9.87
C LEU A 99 -11.57 -1.54 -10.66
N GLU A 100 -11.69 -2.84 -10.39
CA GLU A 100 -12.62 -3.70 -11.13
C GLU A 100 -14.08 -3.32 -10.91
N ARG A 101 -14.41 -2.78 -9.76
CA ARG A 101 -15.77 -2.38 -9.46
C ARG A 101 -15.76 -1.09 -8.63
N VAL A 102 -16.89 -0.36 -8.69
CA VAL A 102 -17.06 0.85 -7.88
C VAL A 102 -17.23 0.50 -6.41
N HIS A 103 -17.12 1.49 -5.55
CA HIS A 103 -17.33 1.38 -4.09
C HIS A 103 -16.29 0.49 -3.40
N ARG A 104 -15.09 0.42 -3.95
CA ARG A 104 -13.98 -0.27 -3.34
C ARG A 104 -12.88 0.71 -2.98
N HIS A 105 -12.18 0.44 -1.90
CA HIS A 105 -11.03 1.23 -1.47
C HIS A 105 -9.86 0.32 -1.16
N LEU A 106 -8.67 0.83 -1.38
CA LEU A 106 -7.44 0.15 -1.00
C LEU A 106 -7.03 0.65 0.38
N TRP A 107 -6.84 -0.27 1.30
CA TRP A 107 -6.48 0.03 2.68
C TRP A 107 -5.06 -0.42 2.99
N PHE A 108 -4.33 0.44 3.67
CA PHE A 108 -3.07 0.07 4.30
C PHE A 108 -3.33 0.13 5.80
N VAL A 109 -3.25 -1.02 6.44
CA VAL A 109 -3.63 -1.15 7.85
C VAL A 109 -2.38 -1.28 8.68
N GLY A 110 -2.08 -0.24 9.47
CA GLY A 110 -0.95 -0.24 10.38
C GLY A 110 -1.41 -0.51 11.80
N GLU A 111 -0.48 -0.79 12.66
CA GLU A 111 -0.78 -0.94 14.08
C GLU A 111 -0.34 0.29 14.87
#